data_00aa07600f7d483c90f279003e6f9454
#
_entry.id   00aa07600f7d483c90f279003e6f9454
#
_cell.length_a   1.000
_cell.length_b   1.000
_cell.length_c   1.000
_cell.angle_alpha   90.00
_cell.angle_beta   90.00
_cell.angle_gamma   90.00
#
_symmetry.space_group_name_H-M   'P 1'
#
loop_
_entity.id
_entity.type
_entity.pdbx_description
1 polymer ?
#
loop_
_entity_poly.entity_id
_entity_poly.type
_entity_poly.pdbx_seq_one_letter_code
_entity_poly.pdbx_strand_id
1 'polypeptide(L)'
;GCGVGTRYSDLVNLKIDNYRGSEGKYNQNELGYFQFRMIKSRESKEVVVPMNELTLQIYKKYSKNKSSNDFLFPRTRNGGPIWGEKINVNIKVIGQIVGLNRLVSRPIGDVQGKVVGDSDIRKPLYKFLTTHIMRRTFIRESLNNQIPDYVVKQFSGHSSSKVFETYFNPTEKEMGLGH
;
A
#
# COMPACT_ATOMS: atom_id res chain seq x y z
N GLY A 1 -1.95 5.47 0.50
CA GLY A 1 -1.31 4.17 0.34
C GLY A 1 -2.14 3.04 0.94
N CYS A 2 -2.53 3.13 2.22
CA CYS A 2 -3.34 2.10 2.89
C CYS A 2 -4.75 1.93 2.29
N GLY A 3 -5.32 2.97 1.69
CA GLY A 3 -6.65 2.91 1.09
C GLY A 3 -6.70 2.37 -0.35
N VAL A 4 -5.54 2.17 -1.00
CA VAL A 4 -5.48 1.77 -2.42
C VAL A 4 -4.53 0.60 -2.69
N GLY A 5 -3.75 0.16 -1.72
CA GLY A 5 -2.89 -1.03 -1.81
C GLY A 5 -1.80 -1.02 -2.89
N THR A 6 -1.58 0.11 -3.53
CA THR A 6 -0.62 0.24 -4.64
C THR A 6 0.82 0.25 -4.15
N ARG A 7 1.77 -0.06 -5.05
CA ARG A 7 3.18 0.18 -4.76
C ARG A 7 3.44 1.68 -4.64
N TYR A 8 4.46 2.04 -3.87
CA TYR A 8 4.86 3.44 -3.73
C TYR A 8 5.14 4.12 -5.08
N SER A 9 5.83 3.44 -5.99
CA SER A 9 6.11 3.95 -7.34
C SER A 9 4.85 4.28 -8.13
N ASP A 10 3.81 3.48 -8.01
CA ASP A 10 2.54 3.71 -8.70
C ASP A 10 1.76 4.84 -8.02
N LEU A 11 1.71 4.84 -6.68
CA LEU A 11 1.02 5.86 -5.88
C LEU A 11 1.52 7.27 -6.20
N VAL A 12 2.85 7.49 -6.19
CA VAL A 12 3.42 8.83 -6.42
C VAL A 12 3.30 9.31 -7.86
N ASN A 13 3.02 8.42 -8.79
CA ASN A 13 2.83 8.74 -10.20
C ASN A 13 1.35 8.78 -10.63
N LEU A 14 0.42 8.66 -9.69
CA LEU A 14 -1.00 8.88 -9.98
C LEU A 14 -1.23 10.30 -10.49
N LYS A 15 -1.98 10.39 -11.57
CA LYS A 15 -2.47 11.65 -12.16
C LYS A 15 -3.91 11.89 -11.75
N ILE A 16 -4.37 13.11 -11.94
CA ILE A 16 -5.77 13.48 -11.73
C ILE A 16 -6.69 12.61 -12.59
N ASP A 17 -6.30 12.40 -13.85
CA ASP A 17 -7.04 11.57 -14.82
C ASP A 17 -7.06 10.05 -14.49
N ASN A 18 -6.36 9.59 -13.48
CA ASN A 18 -6.49 8.21 -13.04
C ASN A 18 -7.75 7.97 -12.18
N TYR A 19 -8.40 9.02 -11.72
CA TYR A 19 -9.68 8.91 -11.04
C TYR A 19 -10.83 8.83 -12.05
N ARG A 20 -11.73 7.89 -11.81
CA ARG A 20 -13.01 7.76 -12.51
C ARG A 20 -14.12 7.94 -11.49
N GLY A 21 -14.99 8.89 -11.75
CA GLY A 21 -16.20 9.11 -10.93
C GLY A 21 -17.18 7.95 -11.00
N SER A 22 -18.31 8.11 -10.35
CA SER A 22 -19.37 7.12 -10.26
C SER A 22 -20.01 6.72 -11.60
N GLU A 23 -19.83 7.50 -12.66
CA GLU A 23 -20.39 7.25 -14.00
C GLU A 23 -19.54 6.31 -14.89
N GLY A 24 -18.45 5.76 -14.35
CA GLY A 24 -17.53 4.92 -15.12
C GLY A 24 -18.02 3.46 -15.29
N LYS A 25 -17.30 2.70 -16.14
CA LYS A 25 -17.58 1.30 -16.51
C LYS A 25 -17.76 0.35 -15.30
N TYR A 26 -17.18 0.65 -14.15
CA TYR A 26 -17.20 -0.17 -12.93
C TYR A 26 -18.09 0.45 -11.85
N ASN A 27 -19.28 0.91 -12.23
CA ASN A 27 -20.20 1.77 -11.49
C ASN A 27 -20.92 1.11 -10.29
N GLN A 28 -20.29 0.20 -9.56
CA GLN A 28 -20.84 -0.37 -8.33
C GLN A 28 -20.43 0.41 -7.06
N ASN A 29 -19.58 1.43 -7.21
CA ASN A 29 -19.10 2.24 -6.10
C ASN A 29 -19.39 3.72 -6.37
N GLU A 30 -20.35 4.29 -5.66
CA GLU A 30 -20.76 5.72 -5.75
C GLU A 30 -19.56 6.68 -5.53
N LEU A 31 -18.50 6.23 -4.86
CA LEU A 31 -17.30 7.00 -4.60
C LEU A 31 -16.31 7.01 -5.77
N GLY A 32 -16.55 6.20 -6.82
CA GLY A 32 -15.63 6.05 -7.96
C GLY A 32 -14.46 5.12 -7.66
N TYR A 33 -13.47 5.14 -8.56
CA TYR A 33 -12.30 4.27 -8.50
C TYR A 33 -11.07 4.92 -9.13
N PHE A 34 -9.88 4.43 -8.78
CA PHE A 34 -8.65 4.69 -9.51
C PHE A 34 -8.41 3.63 -10.57
N GLN A 35 -8.06 4.07 -11.78
CA GLN A 35 -7.66 3.21 -12.89
C GLN A 35 -6.31 3.69 -13.43
N PHE A 36 -5.30 2.82 -13.41
CA PHE A 36 -3.94 3.16 -13.84
C PHE A 36 -3.17 1.91 -14.26
N ARG A 37 -2.11 2.11 -15.03
CA ARG A 37 -1.16 1.06 -15.40
C ARG A 37 0.02 1.03 -14.44
N MET A 38 0.41 -0.15 -14.00
CA MET A 38 1.55 -0.33 -13.10
C MET A 38 2.86 -0.06 -13.81
N ILE A 39 3.71 0.78 -13.20
CA ILE A 39 5.00 1.18 -13.76
C ILE A 39 6.00 0.01 -13.85
N LYS A 40 6.02 -0.86 -12.84
CA LYS A 40 6.97 -1.98 -12.73
C LYS A 40 6.40 -3.32 -13.20
N SER A 41 5.33 -3.34 -13.95
CA SER A 41 4.79 -4.57 -14.55
C SER A 41 5.36 -4.77 -15.94
N ARG A 42 5.96 -5.95 -16.22
CA ARG A 42 6.43 -6.30 -17.58
C ARG A 42 5.29 -6.29 -18.60
N GLU A 43 4.07 -6.57 -18.17
CA GLU A 43 2.86 -6.70 -18.99
C GLU A 43 1.99 -5.44 -18.99
N SER A 44 2.50 -4.30 -18.50
CA SER A 44 1.72 -3.04 -18.36
C SER A 44 0.33 -3.28 -17.75
N LYS A 45 0.27 -4.10 -16.71
CA LYS A 45 -1.00 -4.52 -16.09
C LYS A 45 -1.80 -3.31 -15.62
N GLU A 46 -3.04 -3.25 -16.07
CA GLU A 46 -4.00 -2.26 -15.58
C GLU A 46 -4.57 -2.70 -14.23
N VAL A 47 -4.69 -1.75 -13.32
CA VAL A 47 -5.24 -1.95 -11.99
C VAL A 47 -6.41 -1.00 -11.79
N VAL A 48 -7.50 -1.53 -11.28
CA VAL A 48 -8.69 -0.78 -10.88
C VAL A 48 -8.87 -0.95 -9.38
N VAL A 49 -8.89 0.15 -8.63
CA VAL A 49 -9.02 0.12 -7.17
C VAL A 49 -10.21 0.99 -6.76
N PRO A 50 -11.25 0.40 -6.16
CA PRO A 50 -12.38 1.18 -5.68
C PRO A 50 -11.95 2.16 -4.58
N MET A 51 -12.59 3.32 -4.55
CA MET A 51 -12.34 4.33 -3.54
C MET A 51 -13.19 4.07 -2.29
N ASN A 52 -12.65 4.41 -1.14
CA ASN A 52 -13.41 4.62 0.08
C ASN A 52 -13.48 6.13 0.39
N GLU A 53 -14.31 6.51 1.34
CA GLU A 53 -14.52 7.92 1.70
C GLU A 53 -13.22 8.66 2.02
N LEU A 54 -12.33 8.06 2.82
CA LEU A 54 -11.05 8.66 3.16
C LEU A 54 -10.18 8.91 1.92
N THR A 55 -10.13 7.93 1.01
CA THR A 55 -9.36 8.05 -0.22
C THR A 55 -9.93 9.14 -1.12
N LEU A 56 -11.27 9.25 -1.20
CA LEU A 56 -11.94 10.30 -1.95
C LEU A 56 -11.67 11.69 -1.34
N GLN A 57 -11.70 11.84 -0.02
CA GLN A 57 -11.34 13.08 0.66
C GLN A 57 -9.91 13.50 0.35
N ILE A 58 -8.96 12.54 0.39
CA ILE A 58 -7.56 12.79 0.01
C ILE A 58 -7.47 13.21 -1.46
N TYR A 59 -8.16 12.52 -2.35
CA TYR A 59 -8.20 12.90 -3.77
C TYR A 59 -8.73 14.33 -3.95
N LYS A 60 -9.88 14.66 -3.40
CA LYS A 60 -10.47 16.01 -3.46
C LYS A 60 -9.53 17.10 -2.93
N LYS A 61 -8.78 16.80 -1.85
CA LYS A 61 -7.80 17.72 -1.27
C LYS A 61 -6.66 18.01 -2.25
N TYR A 62 -6.11 16.99 -2.89
CA TYR A 62 -4.91 17.13 -3.72
C TYR A 62 -5.19 17.40 -5.19
N SER A 63 -6.41 17.20 -5.67
CA SER A 63 -6.83 17.51 -7.05
C SER A 63 -7.26 18.97 -7.26
N LYS A 64 -7.51 19.70 -6.18
CA LYS A 64 -7.97 21.08 -6.24
C LYS A 64 -7.01 21.95 -7.06
N ASN A 65 -7.54 22.69 -8.04
CA ASN A 65 -6.79 23.57 -8.95
C ASN A 65 -5.74 22.85 -9.81
N LYS A 66 -5.99 21.59 -10.18
CA LYS A 66 -5.12 20.79 -11.05
C LYS A 66 -5.85 20.36 -12.32
N SER A 67 -5.10 20.24 -13.40
CA SER A 67 -5.57 19.69 -14.68
C SER A 67 -5.51 18.17 -14.70
N SER A 68 -6.21 17.53 -15.64
CA SER A 68 -6.28 16.07 -15.78
C SER A 68 -4.91 15.39 -15.88
N ASN A 69 -3.96 16.02 -16.56
CA ASN A 69 -2.60 15.50 -16.74
C ASN A 69 -1.65 15.74 -15.58
N ASP A 70 -2.05 16.56 -14.59
CA ASP A 70 -1.21 16.85 -13.44
C ASP A 70 -1.08 15.64 -12.51
N PHE A 71 0.06 15.55 -11.84
CA PHE A 71 0.24 14.54 -10.81
C PHE A 71 -0.61 14.86 -9.57
N LEU A 72 -1.27 13.83 -9.05
CA LEU A 72 -2.11 13.98 -7.86
C LEU A 72 -1.30 14.50 -6.66
N PHE A 73 -0.13 13.92 -6.39
CA PHE A 73 0.70 14.29 -5.25
C PHE A 73 1.79 15.30 -5.61
N PRO A 74 2.26 16.09 -4.63
CA PRO A 74 3.33 17.06 -4.83
C PRO A 74 4.60 16.43 -5.42
N ARG A 75 5.32 17.21 -6.22
CA ARG A 75 6.61 16.86 -6.79
C ARG A 75 7.73 17.64 -6.11
N THR A 76 8.95 17.14 -6.24
CA THR A 76 10.16 17.88 -5.88
C THR A 76 10.33 19.11 -6.79
N ARG A 77 11.20 20.05 -6.39
CA ARG A 77 11.50 21.24 -7.20
C ARG A 77 11.91 20.91 -8.65
N ASN A 78 12.56 19.78 -8.86
CA ASN A 78 13.00 19.30 -10.18
C ASN A 78 11.92 18.46 -10.91
N GLY A 79 10.66 18.52 -10.48
CA GLY A 79 9.55 17.78 -11.10
C GLY A 79 9.50 16.27 -10.81
N GLY A 80 10.50 15.71 -10.13
CA GLY A 80 10.53 14.29 -9.77
C GLY A 80 9.58 13.94 -8.61
N PRO A 81 9.31 12.65 -8.38
CA PRO A 81 8.56 12.21 -7.21
C PRO A 81 9.34 12.48 -5.92
N ILE A 82 8.64 12.64 -4.81
CA ILE A 82 9.29 12.65 -3.49
C ILE A 82 9.95 11.27 -3.29
N TRP A 83 11.23 11.26 -2.92
CA TRP A 83 11.97 10.02 -2.74
C TRP A 83 11.38 9.13 -1.65
N GLY A 84 11.26 7.84 -1.93
CA GLY A 84 10.71 6.86 -0.98
C GLY A 84 11.45 6.80 0.35
N GLU A 85 12.76 7.05 0.35
CA GLU A 85 13.57 7.14 1.57
C GLU A 85 13.09 8.27 2.49
N LYS A 86 12.82 9.46 1.94
CA LYS A 86 12.31 10.59 2.70
C LYS A 86 10.93 10.29 3.30
N ILE A 87 10.07 9.62 2.54
CA ILE A 87 8.77 9.16 3.05
C ILE A 87 8.95 8.12 4.15
N ASN A 88 9.89 7.18 4.00
CA ASN A 88 10.19 6.17 5.02
C ASN A 88 10.68 6.81 6.33
N VAL A 89 11.47 7.87 6.27
CA VAL A 89 11.85 8.64 7.46
C VAL A 89 10.63 9.24 8.13
N ASN A 90 9.77 9.92 7.36
CA ASN A 90 8.58 10.57 7.90
C ASN A 90 7.57 9.57 8.49
N ILE A 91 7.36 8.41 7.85
CA ILE A 91 6.49 7.35 8.39
C ILE A 91 6.99 6.86 9.75
N LYS A 92 8.30 6.74 9.93
CA LYS A 92 8.89 6.35 11.23
C LYS A 92 8.65 7.41 12.30
N VAL A 93 8.79 8.69 11.95
CA VAL A 93 8.49 9.80 12.87
C VAL A 93 7.01 9.77 13.26
N ILE A 94 6.10 9.61 12.31
CA ILE A 94 4.66 9.47 12.58
C ILE A 94 4.41 8.26 13.50
N GLY A 95 5.01 7.12 13.20
CA GLY A 95 4.89 5.90 14.02
C GLY A 95 5.36 6.10 15.46
N GLN A 96 6.41 6.90 15.67
CA GLN A 96 6.88 7.27 16.99
C GLN A 96 5.89 8.18 17.72
N ILE A 97 5.36 9.20 17.03
CA ILE A 97 4.38 10.15 17.59
C ILE A 97 3.10 9.43 18.02
N VAL A 98 2.60 8.48 17.23
CA VAL A 98 1.40 7.70 17.57
C VAL A 98 1.65 6.53 18.53
N GLY A 99 2.86 6.42 19.07
CA GLY A 99 3.17 5.49 20.14
C GLY A 99 3.42 4.03 19.71
N LEU A 100 3.87 3.77 18.48
CA LEU A 100 4.24 2.43 18.03
C LEU A 100 5.58 1.97 18.62
N ASN A 101 5.67 1.99 19.97
CA ASN A 101 6.92 1.78 20.72
C ASN A 101 7.14 0.30 21.12
N ARG A 102 6.19 -0.60 20.85
CA ARG A 102 6.34 -2.03 21.13
C ARG A 102 7.64 -2.55 20.53
N LEU A 103 8.44 -3.23 21.35
CA LEU A 103 9.67 -3.85 20.89
C LEU A 103 9.37 -5.11 20.07
N VAL A 104 9.97 -5.18 18.90
CA VAL A 104 9.88 -6.33 17.99
C VAL A 104 11.26 -6.74 17.52
N SER A 105 11.49 -8.04 17.35
CA SER A 105 12.65 -8.57 16.65
C SER A 105 12.42 -8.51 15.14
N ARG A 106 13.51 -8.49 14.37
CA ARG A 106 13.46 -8.58 12.91
C ARG A 106 13.85 -9.99 12.50
N PRO A 107 13.05 -10.68 11.67
CA PRO A 107 13.47 -11.93 11.08
C PRO A 107 14.80 -11.76 10.34
N ILE A 108 15.75 -12.63 10.60
CA ILE A 108 17.03 -12.72 9.87
C ILE A 108 16.80 -13.63 8.68
N GLY A 109 17.00 -13.13 7.46
CA GLY A 109 16.98 -13.91 6.25
C GLY A 109 18.39 -14.33 5.85
N ASP A 110 18.53 -15.53 5.26
CA ASP A 110 19.73 -15.94 4.56
C ASP A 110 19.91 -15.16 3.24
N VAL A 111 20.98 -15.49 2.50
CA VAL A 111 21.28 -14.85 1.21
C VAL A 111 20.20 -15.10 0.14
N GLN A 112 19.35 -16.12 0.30
CA GLN A 112 18.19 -16.41 -0.54
C GLN A 112 16.90 -15.74 -0.01
N GLY A 113 16.97 -15.03 1.12
CA GLY A 113 15.83 -14.36 1.75
C GLY A 113 14.93 -15.27 2.59
N LYS A 114 15.35 -16.53 2.85
CA LYS A 114 14.64 -17.44 3.74
C LYS A 114 14.91 -17.02 5.19
N VAL A 115 13.84 -16.96 6.01
CA VAL A 115 13.98 -16.68 7.45
C VAL A 115 14.72 -17.82 8.13
N VAL A 116 15.84 -17.52 8.77
CA VAL A 116 16.70 -18.46 9.49
C VAL A 116 16.71 -18.23 11.00
N GLY A 117 16.05 -17.18 11.47
CA GLY A 117 15.91 -16.85 12.88
C GLY A 117 15.44 -15.42 13.10
N ASP A 118 15.33 -15.04 14.35
CA ASP A 118 15.06 -13.68 14.77
C ASP A 118 16.33 -12.99 15.25
N SER A 119 16.44 -11.69 15.00
CA SER A 119 17.50 -10.88 15.58
C SER A 119 17.31 -10.79 17.10
N ASP A 120 18.35 -11.02 17.86
CA ASP A 120 18.38 -10.77 19.32
C ASP A 120 18.17 -9.29 19.64
N ILE A 121 18.42 -8.42 18.67
CA ILE A 121 18.24 -6.97 18.82
C ILE A 121 16.79 -6.60 18.58
N ARG A 122 16.09 -6.30 19.67
CA ARG A 122 14.73 -5.75 19.60
C ARG A 122 14.76 -4.25 19.40
N LYS A 123 13.94 -3.76 18.50
CA LYS A 123 13.77 -2.33 18.23
C LYS A 123 12.28 -1.95 18.27
N PRO A 124 11.94 -0.70 18.60
CA PRO A 124 10.56 -0.23 18.51
C PRO A 124 9.96 -0.46 17.12
N LEU A 125 8.70 -0.85 17.07
CA LEU A 125 7.96 -1.17 15.83
C LEU A 125 8.07 -0.05 14.80
N TYR A 126 8.01 1.23 15.22
CA TYR A 126 8.11 2.36 14.31
C TYR A 126 9.41 2.37 13.49
N LYS A 127 10.52 1.82 14.00
CA LYS A 127 11.80 1.73 13.28
C LYS A 127 11.73 0.85 12.03
N PHE A 128 10.77 -0.06 11.97
CA PHE A 128 10.58 -0.98 10.83
C PHE A 128 9.55 -0.49 9.81
N LEU A 129 8.89 0.64 10.07
CA LEU A 129 7.91 1.18 9.13
C LEU A 129 8.57 1.65 7.84
N THR A 130 7.97 1.25 6.73
CA THR A 130 8.36 1.65 5.37
C THR A 130 7.12 1.89 4.52
N THR A 131 7.28 2.45 3.34
CA THR A 131 6.17 2.63 2.39
C THR A 131 5.48 1.31 2.03
N HIS A 132 6.19 0.17 2.13
CA HIS A 132 5.62 -1.14 1.84
C HIS A 132 4.56 -1.58 2.87
N ILE A 133 4.64 -1.06 4.11
CA ILE A 133 3.65 -1.38 5.14
C ILE A 133 2.24 -0.92 4.74
N MET A 134 2.13 0.19 4.01
CA MET A 134 0.83 0.70 3.53
C MET A 134 0.10 -0.33 2.66
N ARG A 135 0.84 -0.98 1.76
CA ARG A 135 0.29 -2.02 0.90
C ARG A 135 -0.05 -3.29 1.69
N ARG A 136 0.81 -3.67 2.64
CA ARG A 136 0.54 -4.81 3.54
C ARG A 136 -0.71 -4.57 4.36
N THR A 137 -0.87 -3.37 4.91
CA THR A 137 -2.08 -2.99 5.66
C THR A 137 -3.33 -3.10 4.77
N PHE A 138 -3.30 -2.55 3.55
CA PHE A 138 -4.44 -2.68 2.63
C PHE A 138 -4.83 -4.14 2.39
N ILE A 139 -3.86 -4.98 2.06
CA ILE A 139 -4.12 -6.41 1.78
C ILE A 139 -4.71 -7.08 3.02
N ARG A 140 -4.08 -6.88 4.19
CA ARG A 140 -4.53 -7.50 5.45
C ARG A 140 -5.94 -7.06 5.83
N GLU A 141 -6.21 -5.76 5.80
CA GLU A 141 -7.53 -5.21 6.10
C GLU A 141 -8.59 -5.69 5.09
N SER A 142 -8.25 -5.78 3.81
CA SER A 142 -9.15 -6.31 2.79
C SER A 142 -9.53 -7.77 3.09
N LEU A 143 -8.55 -8.60 3.45
CA LEU A 143 -8.76 -10.01 3.79
C LEU A 143 -9.55 -10.15 5.11
N ASN A 144 -9.24 -9.35 6.13
CA ASN A 144 -9.97 -9.32 7.39
C ASN A 144 -11.45 -8.94 7.19
N ASN A 145 -11.73 -8.08 6.21
CA ASN A 145 -13.10 -7.73 5.80
C ASN A 145 -13.69 -8.73 4.80
N GLN A 146 -13.14 -9.94 4.72
CA GLN A 146 -13.66 -11.05 3.90
C GLN A 146 -13.73 -10.75 2.39
N ILE A 147 -12.96 -9.79 1.89
CA ILE A 147 -12.84 -9.58 0.45
C ILE A 147 -12.08 -10.76 -0.14
N PRO A 148 -12.63 -11.45 -1.16
CA PRO A 148 -11.99 -12.62 -1.77
C PRO A 148 -10.55 -12.32 -2.21
N ASP A 149 -9.65 -13.26 -1.99
CA ASP A 149 -8.21 -13.11 -2.26
C ASP A 149 -7.89 -12.74 -3.71
N TYR A 150 -8.62 -13.31 -4.68
CA TYR A 150 -8.45 -12.99 -6.09
C TYR A 150 -8.80 -11.53 -6.41
N VAL A 151 -9.79 -10.94 -5.69
CA VAL A 151 -10.15 -9.53 -5.82
C VAL A 151 -9.05 -8.65 -5.23
N VAL A 152 -8.55 -8.98 -4.04
CA VAL A 152 -7.45 -8.25 -3.39
C VAL A 152 -6.16 -8.32 -4.24
N LYS A 153 -5.91 -9.46 -4.89
CA LYS A 153 -4.80 -9.61 -5.87
C LYS A 153 -4.95 -8.64 -7.04
N GLN A 154 -6.16 -8.49 -7.58
CA GLN A 154 -6.42 -7.55 -8.67
C GLN A 154 -6.17 -6.11 -8.24
N PHE A 155 -6.73 -5.67 -7.11
CA PHE A 155 -6.56 -4.31 -6.57
C PHE A 155 -5.10 -3.98 -6.27
N SER A 156 -4.39 -4.93 -5.70
CA SER A 156 -2.99 -4.76 -5.37
C SER A 156 -2.04 -5.02 -6.54
N GLY A 157 -2.54 -5.59 -7.67
CA GLY A 157 -1.73 -5.86 -8.85
C GLY A 157 -0.70 -6.97 -8.66
N HIS A 158 -0.96 -7.96 -7.80
CA HIS A 158 -0.11 -9.14 -7.70
C HIS A 158 -0.35 -10.08 -8.89
N SER A 159 0.73 -10.49 -9.55
CA SER A 159 0.71 -11.48 -10.62
C SER A 159 0.95 -12.90 -10.12
N SER A 160 1.68 -13.04 -9.00
CA SER A 160 2.06 -14.33 -8.42
C SER A 160 1.26 -14.62 -7.15
N SER A 161 0.61 -15.79 -7.11
CA SER A 161 -0.05 -16.30 -5.90
C SER A 161 0.95 -16.53 -4.78
N LYS A 162 2.12 -17.11 -5.07
CA LYS A 162 3.16 -17.40 -4.09
C LYS A 162 3.62 -16.14 -3.33
N VAL A 163 3.80 -15.01 -4.04
CA VAL A 163 4.16 -13.73 -3.39
C VAL A 163 2.98 -13.19 -2.59
N PHE A 164 1.76 -13.37 -3.06
CA PHE A 164 0.57 -12.93 -2.36
C PHE A 164 0.32 -13.74 -1.07
N GLU A 165 0.59 -15.04 -1.09
CA GLU A 165 0.47 -15.92 0.08
C GLU A 165 1.35 -15.50 1.26
N THR A 166 2.46 -14.79 1.01
CA THR A 166 3.28 -14.22 2.10
C THR A 166 2.54 -13.20 2.96
N TYR A 167 1.41 -12.70 2.50
CA TYR A 167 0.53 -11.81 3.27
C TYR A 167 -0.55 -12.57 4.05
N PHE A 168 -0.73 -13.84 3.71
CA PHE A 168 -1.77 -14.72 4.26
C PHE A 168 -1.35 -15.48 5.50
N ASN A 169 -0.05 -15.59 5.78
CA ASN A 169 0.40 -16.41 6.91
C ASN A 169 -0.24 -15.87 8.19
N PRO A 170 -1.31 -16.54 8.68
CA PRO A 170 -1.90 -16.18 9.96
C PRO A 170 -0.83 -16.40 11.02
N THR A 171 -0.75 -15.52 12.01
CA THR A 171 0.06 -15.77 13.18
C THR A 171 -0.50 -16.97 13.93
N GLU A 172 0.33 -17.68 14.71
CA GLU A 172 -0.13 -18.80 15.55
C GLU A 172 -1.35 -18.43 16.41
N LYS A 173 -1.40 -17.17 16.87
CA LYS A 173 -2.53 -16.63 17.62
C LYS A 173 -3.82 -16.56 16.81
N GLU A 174 -3.72 -16.23 15.52
CA GLU A 174 -4.88 -16.17 14.59
C GLU A 174 -5.35 -17.56 14.18
N MET A 175 -4.48 -18.56 14.25
CA MET A 175 -4.80 -19.97 14.03
C MET A 175 -5.39 -20.66 15.29
N GLY A 176 -5.52 -19.94 16.39
CA GLY A 176 -5.99 -20.53 17.67
C GLY A 176 -4.99 -21.49 18.31
N LEU A 177 -3.72 -21.47 17.90
CA LEU A 177 -2.66 -22.34 18.40
C LEU A 177 -1.79 -21.66 19.49
N GLY A 178 -2.10 -20.41 19.83
CA GLY A 178 -1.42 -19.67 20.89
C GLY A 178 -2.11 -19.85 22.22
N HIS A 179 -1.46 -20.54 23.16
CA HIS A 179 -1.82 -20.56 24.58
C HIS A 179 -1.41 -19.26 25.27
#